data_71b9b03f409b556917d75ebce3570c2b
#
_entry.id   71b9b03f409b556917d75ebce3570c2b
#
_cell.length_a   1.000
_cell.length_b   1.000
_cell.length_c   1.000
_cell.angle_alpha   90.00
_cell.angle_beta   90.00
_cell.angle_gamma   90.00
#
_symmetry.space_group_name_H-M   'P 1'
#
loop_
_entity.id
_entity.type
_entity.pdbx_description
1 polymer ?
#
loop_
_entity_poly.entity_id
_entity_poly.type
_entity_poly.pdbx_seq_one_letter_code
_entity_poly.pdbx_strand_id
1 'polypeptide(L)'
;MTDLFKSKPIPPLAEALRPTTLDEVVGQSHLLGPGKPLRVAFESGRPHSMILWGPPGVGKTTLARLTAQAFDCAFIAISAVFAGVKDIRAAMDEAQMTLEQYQRRTLLFVDEIHRFNKAQQDALLPFVESGLVTFIGATTENPSFEVNAALLSRAQVYVLQSLNENELRELLLRAQRTVLQDLTFEDAALDTLIGYADGDARRFLSLLEQASVAAQNAGQTTVDSALVENALSMNARRFDKGGDNFYDQISALHKSVRGSSPDAALYWLTRMLDGGADPKYLSRRIVRMAWEDIGLADPRAMQIANDAALTYERLGSPEGELALAQAVLYLAVAPKSNAGYMAYNHAVAYIKSDSSQTVPIHLRNAPTKLMKELGHGRAYRYAHDEPEAYAAGESYLPDGMREPGWYVPTPRGLEGKISEKLAHLRALDAQARKKVKD
;
A
#
# COMPACT_ATOMS: atom_id res chain seq x y z
N MET A 1 -25.21 -16.20 -47.94
CA MET A 1 -26.09 -16.01 -46.77
C MET A 1 -25.26 -15.29 -45.74
N THR A 2 -25.42 -13.98 -45.68
CA THR A 2 -24.77 -13.08 -44.73
C THR A 2 -25.35 -13.35 -43.34
N ASP A 3 -24.47 -13.64 -42.41
CA ASP A 3 -24.76 -13.99 -41.02
C ASP A 3 -25.33 -12.76 -40.28
N LEU A 4 -26.66 -12.63 -40.29
CA LEU A 4 -27.43 -11.47 -39.80
C LEU A 4 -27.51 -11.39 -38.24
N PHE A 5 -26.83 -12.26 -37.50
CA PHE A 5 -26.95 -12.41 -36.04
C PHE A 5 -25.65 -12.32 -35.23
N LYS A 6 -24.54 -11.88 -35.82
CA LYS A 6 -23.30 -11.61 -35.05
C LYS A 6 -23.13 -10.11 -34.85
N SER A 7 -23.91 -9.50 -33.97
CA SER A 7 -23.45 -8.27 -33.32
C SER A 7 -22.23 -8.60 -32.45
N LYS A 8 -21.06 -8.16 -32.86
CA LYS A 8 -19.88 -8.22 -31.98
C LYS A 8 -20.25 -7.49 -30.69
N PRO A 9 -20.01 -8.09 -29.51
CA PRO A 9 -20.25 -7.37 -28.26
C PRO A 9 -19.48 -6.06 -28.28
N ILE A 10 -20.16 -4.97 -27.95
CA ILE A 10 -19.55 -3.64 -27.86
C ILE A 10 -18.63 -3.70 -26.62
N PRO A 11 -17.31 -3.51 -26.76
CA PRO A 11 -16.42 -3.53 -25.62
C PRO A 11 -16.72 -2.32 -24.70
N PRO A 12 -16.49 -2.43 -23.38
CA PRO A 12 -16.59 -1.30 -22.47
C PRO A 12 -15.71 -0.12 -22.94
N LEU A 13 -16.13 1.11 -22.65
CA LEU A 13 -15.46 2.32 -23.10
C LEU A 13 -13.95 2.33 -22.72
N ALA A 14 -13.62 1.83 -21.54
CA ALA A 14 -12.25 1.70 -21.08
C ALA A 14 -11.38 0.74 -21.92
N GLU A 15 -11.98 -0.26 -22.57
CA GLU A 15 -11.27 -1.15 -23.50
C GLU A 15 -11.21 -0.55 -24.89
N ALA A 16 -12.30 0.08 -25.34
CA ALA A 16 -12.38 0.74 -26.65
C ALA A 16 -11.35 1.88 -26.79
N LEU A 17 -11.09 2.59 -25.69
CA LEU A 17 -10.14 3.72 -25.63
C LEU A 17 -8.74 3.33 -25.13
N ARG A 18 -8.43 2.04 -25.00
CA ARG A 18 -7.11 1.62 -24.57
C ARG A 18 -6.03 2.13 -25.52
N PRO A 19 -5.00 2.82 -25.01
CA PRO A 19 -3.87 3.29 -25.83
C PRO A 19 -3.21 2.14 -26.60
N THR A 20 -2.90 2.39 -27.86
CA THR A 20 -2.18 1.49 -28.76
C THR A 20 -0.75 1.94 -29.01
N THR A 21 -0.42 3.18 -28.67
CA THR A 21 0.91 3.77 -28.73
C THR A 21 1.25 4.49 -27.43
N LEU A 22 2.54 4.75 -27.17
CA LEU A 22 2.96 5.51 -25.99
C LEU A 22 2.43 6.93 -25.97
N ASP A 23 2.34 7.56 -27.13
CA ASP A 23 1.89 8.96 -27.26
C ASP A 23 0.37 9.10 -27.00
N GLU A 24 -0.36 8.01 -27.03
CA GLU A 24 -1.75 7.96 -26.64
C GLU A 24 -1.98 7.77 -25.13
N VAL A 25 -0.93 7.50 -24.36
CA VAL A 25 -1.07 7.35 -22.91
C VAL A 25 -1.26 8.72 -22.28
N VAL A 26 -2.42 8.92 -21.69
CA VAL A 26 -2.72 10.13 -20.93
C VAL A 26 -2.10 10.04 -19.55
N GLY A 27 -1.47 11.11 -19.10
CA GLY A 27 -0.78 11.18 -17.82
C GLY A 27 0.62 10.55 -17.84
N GLN A 28 1.17 10.35 -16.65
CA GLN A 28 2.50 9.75 -16.41
C GLN A 28 3.65 10.52 -17.10
N SER A 29 3.53 11.82 -17.31
CA SER A 29 4.52 12.65 -18.01
C SER A 29 5.90 12.62 -17.38
N HIS A 30 5.99 12.37 -16.05
CA HIS A 30 7.24 12.21 -15.31
C HIS A 30 7.99 10.91 -15.68
N LEU A 31 7.32 9.92 -16.27
CA LEU A 31 7.89 8.65 -16.75
C LEU A 31 7.97 8.57 -18.28
N LEU A 32 6.96 9.11 -18.98
CA LEU A 32 6.76 8.94 -20.41
C LEU A 32 7.09 10.20 -21.23
N GLY A 33 7.34 11.33 -20.59
CA GLY A 33 7.77 12.55 -21.28
C GLY A 33 9.11 12.38 -22.01
N PRO A 34 9.47 13.26 -22.95
CA PRO A 34 10.74 13.21 -23.68
C PRO A 34 11.93 13.12 -22.72
N GLY A 35 12.81 12.14 -22.95
CA GLY A 35 14.00 11.91 -22.11
C GLY A 35 13.73 11.34 -20.72
N LYS A 36 12.50 10.97 -20.40
CA LYS A 36 12.12 10.38 -19.11
C LYS A 36 12.44 8.87 -19.06
N PRO A 37 12.63 8.30 -17.85
CA PRO A 37 13.22 6.97 -17.68
C PRO A 37 12.49 5.86 -18.46
N LEU A 38 11.17 5.82 -18.39
CA LEU A 38 10.41 4.76 -19.06
C LEU A 38 10.37 4.99 -20.57
N ARG A 39 10.27 6.26 -21.02
CA ARG A 39 10.33 6.62 -22.44
C ARG A 39 11.67 6.19 -23.05
N VAL A 40 12.78 6.53 -22.41
CA VAL A 40 14.11 6.12 -22.86
C VAL A 40 14.25 4.61 -22.92
N ALA A 41 13.70 3.90 -21.95
CA ALA A 41 13.68 2.44 -21.96
C ALA A 41 12.96 1.86 -23.19
N PHE A 42 11.81 2.42 -23.55
CA PHE A 42 11.08 2.04 -24.77
C PHE A 42 11.87 2.35 -26.04
N GLU A 43 12.48 3.53 -26.12
CA GLU A 43 13.26 3.99 -27.28
C GLU A 43 14.59 3.22 -27.44
N SER A 44 15.12 2.66 -26.36
CA SER A 44 16.36 1.84 -26.37
C SER A 44 16.25 0.51 -27.12
N GLY A 45 15.03 0.07 -27.40
CA GLY A 45 14.77 -1.24 -28.04
C GLY A 45 15.09 -2.46 -27.16
N ARG A 46 15.37 -2.26 -25.87
CA ARG A 46 15.73 -3.33 -24.92
C ARG A 46 14.72 -3.41 -23.78
N PRO A 47 13.82 -4.42 -23.81
CA PRO A 47 12.92 -4.64 -22.70
C PRO A 47 13.71 -5.02 -21.45
N HIS A 48 13.32 -4.47 -20.30
CA HIS A 48 13.88 -4.84 -19.00
C HIS A 48 12.76 -5.16 -18.03
N SER A 49 13.07 -5.97 -17.03
CA SER A 49 12.11 -6.33 -15.99
C SER A 49 11.80 -5.11 -15.11
N MET A 50 10.51 -4.92 -14.76
CA MET A 50 10.06 -3.77 -14.04
C MET A 50 8.89 -4.07 -13.11
N ILE A 51 8.68 -3.22 -12.12
CA ILE A 51 7.51 -3.20 -11.25
C ILE A 51 6.81 -1.86 -11.45
N LEU A 52 5.55 -1.92 -11.86
CA LEU A 52 4.67 -0.77 -12.01
C LEU A 52 3.86 -0.61 -10.73
N TRP A 53 4.23 0.36 -9.91
CA TRP A 53 3.56 0.64 -8.64
C TRP A 53 2.74 1.92 -8.73
N GLY A 54 1.50 1.85 -8.29
CA GLY A 54 0.61 3.01 -8.23
C GLY A 54 -0.85 2.62 -8.02
N PRO A 55 -1.73 3.61 -7.79
CA PRO A 55 -3.15 3.39 -7.52
C PRO A 55 -3.86 2.63 -8.66
N PRO A 56 -5.10 2.16 -8.46
CA PRO A 56 -5.86 1.53 -9.51
C PRO A 56 -6.13 2.50 -10.67
N GLY A 57 -6.38 1.96 -11.87
CA GLY A 57 -6.79 2.74 -13.04
C GLY A 57 -5.76 3.66 -13.71
N VAL A 58 -4.52 3.73 -13.21
CA VAL A 58 -3.46 4.63 -13.74
C VAL A 58 -2.70 4.09 -14.97
N GLY A 59 -3.12 2.95 -15.53
CA GLY A 59 -2.56 2.43 -16.78
C GLY A 59 -1.50 1.34 -16.66
N LYS A 60 -1.28 0.69 -15.49
CA LYS A 60 -0.28 -0.38 -15.29
C LYS A 60 -0.36 -1.48 -16.35
N THR A 61 -1.54 -2.08 -16.53
CA THR A 61 -1.77 -3.14 -17.52
C THR A 61 -1.62 -2.65 -18.96
N THR A 62 -2.01 -1.40 -19.23
CA THR A 62 -1.84 -0.76 -20.54
C THR A 62 -0.35 -0.61 -20.88
N LEU A 63 0.45 -0.09 -19.96
CA LEU A 63 1.90 0.05 -20.16
C LEU A 63 2.58 -1.31 -20.38
N ALA A 64 2.17 -2.35 -19.65
CA ALA A 64 2.71 -3.69 -19.87
C ALA A 64 2.39 -4.22 -21.26
N ARG A 65 1.19 -4.03 -21.78
CA ARG A 65 0.80 -4.42 -23.15
C ARG A 65 1.55 -3.60 -24.19
N LEU A 66 1.68 -2.29 -24.02
CA LEU A 66 2.47 -1.43 -24.90
C LEU A 66 3.95 -1.85 -24.91
N THR A 67 4.51 -2.27 -23.77
CA THR A 67 5.86 -2.81 -23.70
C THR A 67 6.00 -4.06 -24.56
N ALA A 68 5.07 -5.01 -24.42
CA ALA A 68 5.10 -6.24 -25.22
C ALA A 68 5.00 -5.96 -26.73
N GLN A 69 4.15 -5.03 -27.11
CA GLN A 69 3.97 -4.62 -28.51
C GLN A 69 5.21 -3.89 -29.06
N ALA A 70 5.77 -2.95 -28.31
CA ALA A 70 6.93 -2.15 -28.75
C ALA A 70 8.18 -3.02 -28.97
N PHE A 71 8.32 -4.13 -28.23
CA PHE A 71 9.47 -5.04 -28.33
C PHE A 71 9.15 -6.34 -29.07
N ASP A 72 8.02 -6.45 -29.72
CA ASP A 72 7.54 -7.65 -30.40
C ASP A 72 7.64 -8.91 -29.53
N CYS A 73 7.25 -8.80 -28.26
CA CYS A 73 7.22 -9.92 -27.33
C CYS A 73 5.85 -10.62 -27.35
N ALA A 74 5.84 -11.93 -27.14
CA ALA A 74 4.63 -12.63 -26.72
C ALA A 74 4.20 -12.10 -25.35
N PHE A 75 2.89 -11.95 -25.09
CA PHE A 75 2.36 -11.40 -23.86
C PHE A 75 1.61 -12.47 -23.07
N ILE A 76 2.16 -12.88 -21.94
CA ILE A 76 1.49 -13.79 -21.01
C ILE A 76 1.09 -12.98 -19.78
N ALA A 77 -0.21 -13.03 -19.41
CA ALA A 77 -0.74 -12.32 -18.24
C ALA A 77 -1.21 -13.32 -17.19
N ILE A 78 -0.75 -13.12 -15.96
CA ILE A 78 -1.14 -13.89 -14.78
C ILE A 78 -1.74 -12.93 -13.75
N SER A 79 -2.92 -13.27 -13.19
CA SER A 79 -3.45 -12.59 -12.03
C SER A 79 -3.02 -13.30 -10.76
N ALA A 80 -2.25 -12.62 -9.92
CA ALA A 80 -1.78 -13.21 -8.66
C ALA A 80 -2.91 -13.52 -7.66
N VAL A 81 -4.12 -12.98 -7.90
CA VAL A 81 -5.32 -13.27 -7.08
C VAL A 81 -5.80 -14.72 -7.26
N PHE A 82 -5.67 -15.26 -8.47
CA PHE A 82 -6.21 -16.58 -8.83
C PHE A 82 -5.14 -17.63 -9.12
N ALA A 83 -3.92 -17.20 -9.44
CA ALA A 83 -2.86 -18.10 -9.93
C ALA A 83 -2.08 -18.77 -8.79
N GLY A 84 -1.76 -20.05 -8.99
CA GLY A 84 -0.87 -20.83 -8.14
C GLY A 84 0.48 -21.12 -8.81
N VAL A 85 1.34 -21.87 -8.12
CA VAL A 85 2.66 -22.30 -8.67
C VAL A 85 2.52 -23.09 -9.96
N LYS A 86 1.41 -23.82 -10.15
CA LYS A 86 1.13 -24.56 -11.39
C LYS A 86 0.94 -23.63 -12.59
N ASP A 87 0.23 -22.52 -12.38
CA ASP A 87 -0.02 -21.54 -13.45
C ASP A 87 1.26 -20.80 -13.83
N ILE A 88 2.11 -20.50 -12.84
CA ILE A 88 3.44 -19.94 -13.09
C ILE A 88 4.27 -20.91 -13.97
N ARG A 89 4.29 -22.20 -13.63
CA ARG A 89 5.04 -23.21 -14.43
C ARG A 89 4.48 -23.32 -15.83
N ALA A 90 3.16 -23.40 -16.00
CA ALA A 90 2.52 -23.46 -17.31
C ALA A 90 2.89 -22.24 -18.18
N ALA A 91 2.92 -21.04 -17.59
CA ALA A 91 3.35 -19.83 -18.30
C ALA A 91 4.84 -19.88 -18.70
N MET A 92 5.70 -20.49 -17.89
CA MET A 92 7.12 -20.68 -18.24
C MET A 92 7.30 -21.71 -19.35
N ASP A 93 6.54 -22.80 -19.31
CA ASP A 93 6.55 -23.80 -20.38
C ASP A 93 6.06 -23.19 -21.71
N GLU A 94 5.02 -22.35 -21.67
CA GLU A 94 4.53 -21.59 -22.83
C GLU A 94 5.60 -20.62 -23.35
N ALA A 95 6.29 -19.91 -22.46
CA ALA A 95 7.37 -18.99 -22.83
C ALA A 95 8.55 -19.75 -23.50
N GLN A 96 8.91 -20.93 -22.98
CA GLN A 96 9.95 -21.75 -23.52
C GLN A 96 9.58 -22.24 -24.93
N MET A 97 8.36 -22.76 -25.10
CA MET A 97 7.85 -23.19 -26.42
C MET A 97 7.82 -22.02 -27.42
N THR A 98 7.41 -20.84 -26.98
CA THR A 98 7.35 -19.63 -27.82
C THR A 98 8.75 -19.24 -28.29
N LEU A 99 9.75 -19.32 -27.42
CA LEU A 99 11.13 -19.03 -27.77
C LEU A 99 11.70 -20.08 -28.75
N GLU A 100 11.44 -21.37 -28.51
CA GLU A 100 11.96 -22.47 -29.34
C GLU A 100 11.33 -22.52 -30.74
N GLN A 101 9.99 -22.35 -30.82
CA GLN A 101 9.25 -22.50 -32.09
C GLN A 101 9.24 -21.23 -32.94
N TYR A 102 9.14 -20.05 -32.27
CA TYR A 102 8.93 -18.77 -32.96
C TYR A 102 10.11 -17.82 -32.83
N GLN A 103 11.16 -18.15 -32.07
CA GLN A 103 12.31 -17.27 -31.76
C GLN A 103 11.87 -15.92 -31.18
N ARG A 104 10.72 -15.93 -30.48
CA ARG A 104 10.07 -14.74 -29.95
C ARG A 104 10.22 -14.70 -28.44
N ARG A 105 10.67 -13.56 -27.89
CA ARG A 105 10.76 -13.34 -26.45
C ARG A 105 9.38 -13.23 -25.81
N THR A 106 9.27 -13.57 -24.55
CA THR A 106 8.03 -13.47 -23.79
C THR A 106 8.11 -12.39 -22.72
N LEU A 107 7.09 -11.54 -22.67
CA LEU A 107 6.84 -10.64 -21.57
C LEU A 107 5.81 -11.28 -20.63
N LEU A 108 6.21 -11.55 -19.40
CA LEU A 108 5.33 -12.05 -18.36
C LEU A 108 4.80 -10.87 -17.54
N PHE A 109 3.50 -10.64 -17.59
CA PHE A 109 2.82 -9.65 -16.78
C PHE A 109 2.13 -10.34 -15.59
N VAL A 110 2.49 -9.94 -14.37
CA VAL A 110 1.84 -10.42 -13.13
C VAL A 110 1.08 -9.28 -12.50
N ASP A 111 -0.26 -9.35 -12.60
CA ASP A 111 -1.14 -8.36 -11.98
C ASP A 111 -1.30 -8.65 -10.49
N GLU A 112 -1.29 -7.60 -9.67
CA GLU A 112 -1.38 -7.64 -8.20
C GLU A 112 -0.31 -8.55 -7.57
N ILE A 113 0.96 -8.40 -7.98
CA ILE A 113 2.10 -9.24 -7.54
C ILE A 113 2.21 -9.38 -6.01
N HIS A 114 1.75 -8.40 -5.25
CA HIS A 114 1.71 -8.43 -3.79
C HIS A 114 0.82 -9.55 -3.21
N ARG A 115 -0.07 -10.14 -4.02
CA ARG A 115 -0.90 -11.30 -3.64
C ARG A 115 -0.15 -12.62 -3.70
N PHE A 116 0.98 -12.68 -4.39
CA PHE A 116 1.83 -13.86 -4.39
C PHE A 116 2.59 -13.98 -3.06
N ASN A 117 2.56 -15.17 -2.47
CA ASN A 117 3.41 -15.47 -1.33
C ASN A 117 4.88 -15.62 -1.77
N LYS A 118 5.78 -15.70 -0.77
CA LYS A 118 7.23 -15.77 -1.02
C LYS A 118 7.61 -16.92 -1.96
N ALA A 119 7.03 -18.11 -1.79
CA ALA A 119 7.36 -19.27 -2.62
C ALA A 119 6.92 -19.10 -4.09
N GLN A 120 5.80 -18.40 -4.33
CA GLN A 120 5.34 -18.07 -5.68
C GLN A 120 6.23 -17.01 -6.34
N GLN A 121 6.67 -16.00 -5.57
CA GLN A 121 7.62 -15.00 -6.06
C GLN A 121 9.00 -15.63 -6.34
N ASP A 122 9.48 -16.52 -5.48
CA ASP A 122 10.74 -17.24 -5.67
C ASP A 122 10.69 -18.16 -6.90
N ALA A 123 9.53 -18.72 -7.24
CA ALA A 123 9.34 -19.57 -8.43
C ALA A 123 9.54 -18.80 -9.75
N LEU A 124 9.44 -17.47 -9.76
CA LEU A 124 9.69 -16.64 -10.95
C LEU A 124 11.19 -16.36 -11.18
N LEU A 125 12.00 -16.38 -10.12
CA LEU A 125 13.40 -15.94 -10.16
C LEU A 125 14.26 -16.64 -11.21
N PRO A 126 14.28 -17.99 -11.33
CA PRO A 126 15.13 -18.66 -12.29
C PRO A 126 14.88 -18.22 -13.75
N PHE A 127 13.63 -17.92 -14.08
CA PHE A 127 13.19 -17.55 -15.43
C PHE A 127 13.45 -16.07 -15.75
N VAL A 128 13.39 -15.22 -14.75
CA VAL A 128 13.79 -13.80 -14.85
C VAL A 128 15.31 -13.70 -14.96
N GLU A 129 16.06 -14.51 -14.18
CA GLU A 129 17.54 -14.55 -14.20
C GLU A 129 18.10 -15.09 -15.50
N SER A 130 17.49 -16.16 -16.04
CA SER A 130 17.90 -16.73 -17.33
C SER A 130 17.55 -15.84 -18.53
N GLY A 131 16.67 -14.82 -18.33
CA GLY A 131 16.16 -13.96 -19.40
C GLY A 131 15.14 -14.68 -20.31
N LEU A 132 14.60 -15.83 -19.90
CA LEU A 132 13.51 -16.51 -20.62
C LEU A 132 12.30 -15.61 -20.75
N VAL A 133 11.99 -14.87 -19.68
CA VAL A 133 10.92 -13.88 -19.66
C VAL A 133 11.43 -12.51 -19.24
N THR A 134 10.87 -11.45 -19.84
CA THR A 134 10.93 -10.11 -19.31
C THR A 134 9.76 -9.96 -18.34
N PHE A 135 10.05 -9.72 -17.07
CA PHE A 135 9.05 -9.67 -16.01
C PHE A 135 8.49 -8.25 -15.83
N ILE A 136 7.17 -8.10 -15.81
CA ILE A 136 6.49 -6.88 -15.38
C ILE A 136 5.51 -7.23 -14.27
N GLY A 137 5.81 -6.79 -13.04
CA GLY A 137 4.89 -6.87 -11.91
C GLY A 137 4.06 -5.59 -11.79
N ALA A 138 2.74 -5.71 -11.56
CA ALA A 138 1.89 -4.58 -11.22
C ALA A 138 1.41 -4.71 -9.76
N THR A 139 1.39 -3.60 -9.04
CA THR A 139 0.93 -3.56 -7.65
C THR A 139 0.34 -2.21 -7.27
N THR A 140 -0.64 -2.23 -6.39
CA THR A 140 -1.15 -1.04 -5.68
C THR A 140 -0.47 -0.83 -4.33
N GLU A 141 0.16 -1.86 -3.78
CA GLU A 141 0.85 -1.82 -2.49
C GLU A 141 2.34 -1.48 -2.66
N ASN A 142 2.96 -0.96 -1.60
CA ASN A 142 4.38 -0.57 -1.66
C ASN A 142 5.27 -1.82 -1.89
N PRO A 143 5.97 -1.90 -3.03
CA PRO A 143 6.75 -3.09 -3.38
C PRO A 143 7.90 -3.37 -2.42
N SER A 144 8.39 -2.38 -1.67
CA SER A 144 9.45 -2.58 -0.68
C SER A 144 9.03 -3.47 0.51
N PHE A 145 7.72 -3.62 0.74
CA PHE A 145 7.20 -4.47 1.81
C PHE A 145 6.63 -5.80 1.28
N GLU A 146 6.11 -5.80 0.06
CA GLU A 146 5.30 -6.88 -0.47
C GLU A 146 6.06 -7.75 -1.50
N VAL A 147 7.08 -7.21 -2.15
CA VAL A 147 7.88 -7.94 -3.14
C VAL A 147 9.22 -8.34 -2.54
N ASN A 148 9.62 -9.59 -2.75
CA ASN A 148 10.88 -10.08 -2.20
C ASN A 148 12.10 -9.35 -2.77
N ALA A 149 13.14 -9.24 -1.96
CA ALA A 149 14.36 -8.49 -2.31
C ALA A 149 15.05 -9.04 -3.57
N ALA A 150 14.90 -10.33 -3.86
CA ALA A 150 15.52 -10.96 -5.02
C ALA A 150 14.86 -10.52 -6.34
N LEU A 151 13.52 -10.36 -6.38
CA LEU A 151 12.82 -9.78 -7.53
C LEU A 151 13.10 -8.27 -7.65
N LEU A 152 13.09 -7.55 -6.51
CA LEU A 152 13.37 -6.11 -6.49
C LEU A 152 14.77 -5.77 -7.00
N SER A 153 15.76 -6.63 -6.75
CA SER A 153 17.13 -6.41 -7.27
C SER A 153 17.27 -6.60 -8.79
N ARG A 154 16.26 -7.19 -9.43
CA ARG A 154 16.25 -7.53 -10.86
C ARG A 154 15.20 -6.77 -11.68
N ALA A 155 14.36 -5.99 -11.01
CA ALA A 155 13.29 -5.22 -11.65
C ALA A 155 13.36 -3.74 -11.25
N GLN A 156 13.32 -2.86 -12.24
CA GLN A 156 13.25 -1.40 -11.99
C GLN A 156 11.84 -1.03 -11.52
N VAL A 157 11.75 -0.30 -10.41
CA VAL A 157 10.47 0.19 -9.90
C VAL A 157 10.11 1.52 -10.57
N TYR A 158 8.92 1.60 -11.16
CA TYR A 158 8.32 2.82 -11.70
C TYR A 158 7.07 3.16 -10.92
N VAL A 159 7.03 4.38 -10.39
CA VAL A 159 5.91 4.88 -9.59
C VAL A 159 4.95 5.63 -10.50
N LEU A 160 3.74 5.08 -10.65
CA LEU A 160 2.66 5.72 -11.41
C LEU A 160 1.81 6.58 -10.47
N GLN A 161 1.33 7.69 -10.98
CA GLN A 161 0.53 8.66 -10.23
C GLN A 161 -0.93 8.62 -10.72
N SER A 162 -1.86 9.00 -9.83
CA SER A 162 -3.25 9.28 -10.21
C SER A 162 -3.29 10.35 -11.30
N LEU A 163 -4.28 10.26 -12.19
CA LEU A 163 -4.49 11.28 -13.22
C LEU A 163 -5.05 12.54 -12.56
N ASN A 164 -4.51 13.68 -12.96
CA ASN A 164 -5.08 14.96 -12.56
C ASN A 164 -6.31 15.34 -13.40
N GLU A 165 -6.99 16.41 -13.01
CA GLU A 165 -8.21 16.89 -13.68
C GLU A 165 -8.01 17.14 -15.18
N ASN A 166 -6.91 17.80 -15.57
CA ASN A 166 -6.63 18.10 -16.98
C ASN A 166 -6.43 16.83 -17.81
N GLU A 167 -5.77 15.82 -17.24
CA GLU A 167 -5.55 14.51 -17.85
C GLU A 167 -6.87 13.74 -18.01
N LEU A 168 -7.78 13.83 -17.03
CA LEU A 168 -9.12 13.24 -17.17
C LEU A 168 -9.97 13.97 -18.22
N ARG A 169 -9.87 15.30 -18.31
CA ARG A 169 -10.51 16.08 -19.40
C ARG A 169 -9.96 15.68 -20.77
N GLU A 170 -8.67 15.42 -20.90
CA GLU A 170 -8.06 14.90 -22.12
C GLU A 170 -8.65 13.53 -22.52
N LEU A 171 -8.88 12.64 -21.54
CA LEU A 171 -9.56 11.36 -21.80
C LEU A 171 -10.98 11.54 -22.31
N LEU A 172 -11.75 12.51 -21.78
CA LEU A 172 -13.07 12.83 -22.32
C LEU A 172 -12.97 13.29 -23.77
N LEU A 173 -12.07 14.24 -24.07
CA LEU A 173 -11.90 14.73 -25.45
C LEU A 173 -11.55 13.58 -26.41
N ARG A 174 -10.76 12.63 -25.98
CA ARG A 174 -10.46 11.42 -26.76
C ARG A 174 -11.70 10.54 -26.94
N ALA A 175 -12.50 10.34 -25.88
CA ALA A 175 -13.75 9.60 -25.95
C ALA A 175 -14.74 10.24 -26.94
N GLN A 176 -14.88 11.57 -26.92
CA GLN A 176 -15.74 12.31 -27.82
C GLN A 176 -15.29 12.24 -29.30
N ARG A 177 -13.98 12.19 -29.56
CA ARG A 177 -13.45 12.05 -30.92
C ARG A 177 -13.71 10.67 -31.54
N THR A 178 -13.91 9.64 -30.73
CA THR A 178 -13.95 8.25 -31.21
C THR A 178 -15.29 7.56 -30.99
N VAL A 179 -15.83 7.59 -29.77
CA VAL A 179 -16.99 6.79 -29.35
C VAL A 179 -18.20 7.65 -28.98
N LEU A 180 -17.98 8.82 -28.36
CA LEU A 180 -19.03 9.69 -27.82
C LEU A 180 -19.20 10.96 -28.67
N GLN A 181 -19.16 10.83 -30.01
CA GLN A 181 -19.13 11.97 -30.95
C GLN A 181 -20.37 12.86 -30.86
N ASP A 182 -21.51 12.28 -30.56
CA ASP A 182 -22.81 12.98 -30.54
C ASP A 182 -23.18 13.54 -29.15
N LEU A 183 -22.27 13.40 -28.16
CA LEU A 183 -22.52 13.83 -26.78
C LEU A 183 -21.62 14.99 -26.39
N THR A 184 -22.25 15.98 -25.76
CA THR A 184 -21.56 17.07 -25.07
C THR A 184 -21.75 16.95 -23.57
N PHE A 185 -20.78 17.41 -22.78
CA PHE A 185 -20.83 17.40 -21.33
C PHE A 185 -20.72 18.82 -20.81
N GLU A 186 -21.65 19.24 -19.97
CA GLU A 186 -21.53 20.51 -19.25
C GLU A 186 -20.37 20.46 -18.26
N ASP A 187 -19.69 21.60 -18.05
CA ASP A 187 -18.52 21.66 -17.15
C ASP A 187 -18.84 21.18 -15.73
N ALA A 188 -19.98 21.59 -15.17
CA ALA A 188 -20.40 21.16 -13.84
C ALA A 188 -20.68 19.65 -13.73
N ALA A 189 -21.25 19.05 -14.79
CA ALA A 189 -21.45 17.61 -14.87
C ALA A 189 -20.11 16.87 -14.99
N LEU A 190 -19.19 17.41 -15.79
CA LEU A 190 -17.85 16.87 -15.95
C LEU A 190 -17.03 16.95 -14.66
N ASP A 191 -17.06 18.08 -13.96
CA ASP A 191 -16.38 18.25 -12.66
C ASP A 191 -16.88 17.22 -11.64
N THR A 192 -18.19 16.96 -11.63
CA THR A 192 -18.79 15.91 -10.80
C THR A 192 -18.24 14.52 -11.16
N LEU A 193 -18.18 14.16 -12.46
CA LEU A 193 -17.65 12.88 -12.91
C LEU A 193 -16.15 12.73 -12.60
N ILE A 194 -15.38 13.80 -12.76
CA ILE A 194 -13.96 13.86 -12.41
C ILE A 194 -13.76 13.65 -10.90
N GLY A 195 -14.55 14.34 -10.07
CA GLY A 195 -14.52 14.15 -8.61
C GLY A 195 -14.82 12.71 -8.21
N TYR A 196 -15.80 12.06 -8.84
CA TYR A 196 -16.10 10.65 -8.58
C TYR A 196 -15.04 9.68 -9.12
N ALA A 197 -14.30 10.04 -10.14
CA ALA A 197 -13.24 9.20 -10.71
C ALA A 197 -11.97 9.16 -9.87
N ASP A 198 -11.67 10.23 -9.15
CA ASP A 198 -10.52 10.36 -8.24
C ASP A 198 -9.19 9.92 -8.87
N GLY A 199 -8.92 10.38 -10.08
CA GLY A 199 -7.69 10.06 -10.80
C GLY A 199 -7.58 8.63 -11.35
N ASP A 200 -8.63 7.81 -11.22
CA ASP A 200 -8.74 6.49 -11.84
C ASP A 200 -9.37 6.60 -13.23
N ALA A 201 -8.56 6.44 -14.30
CA ALA A 201 -9.02 6.51 -15.68
C ALA A 201 -10.08 5.45 -16.03
N ARG A 202 -9.98 4.23 -15.47
CA ARG A 202 -10.94 3.15 -15.74
C ARG A 202 -12.31 3.51 -15.15
N ARG A 203 -12.30 4.02 -13.91
CA ARG A 203 -13.51 4.49 -13.24
C ARG A 203 -14.12 5.67 -13.98
N PHE A 204 -13.31 6.65 -14.38
CA PHE A 204 -13.76 7.79 -15.15
C PHE A 204 -14.46 7.37 -16.46
N LEU A 205 -13.83 6.50 -17.24
CA LEU A 205 -14.42 6.00 -18.48
C LEU A 205 -15.70 5.18 -18.25
N SER A 206 -15.78 4.42 -17.15
CA SER A 206 -17.02 3.73 -16.78
C SER A 206 -18.14 4.69 -16.38
N LEU A 207 -17.82 5.80 -15.70
CA LEU A 207 -18.78 6.85 -15.36
C LEU A 207 -19.27 7.58 -16.61
N LEU A 208 -18.36 7.89 -17.54
CA LEU A 208 -18.73 8.48 -18.85
C LEU A 208 -19.67 7.56 -19.63
N GLU A 209 -19.38 6.24 -19.64
CA GLU A 209 -20.23 5.25 -20.31
C GLU A 209 -21.64 5.21 -19.69
N GLN A 210 -21.75 5.20 -18.36
CA GLN A 210 -23.03 5.22 -17.67
C GLN A 210 -23.82 6.51 -17.96
N ALA A 211 -23.16 7.66 -17.89
CA ALA A 211 -23.78 8.95 -18.20
C ALA A 211 -24.22 9.04 -19.68
N SER A 212 -23.43 8.48 -20.60
CA SER A 212 -23.79 8.45 -22.02
C SER A 212 -25.01 7.54 -22.30
N VAL A 213 -25.09 6.38 -21.65
CA VAL A 213 -26.28 5.50 -21.75
C VAL A 213 -27.52 6.19 -21.16
N ALA A 214 -27.37 6.90 -20.04
CA ALA A 214 -28.49 7.64 -19.45
C ALA A 214 -28.98 8.79 -20.40
N ALA A 215 -28.05 9.52 -21.00
CA ALA A 215 -28.39 10.57 -22.01
C ALA A 215 -29.12 9.99 -23.21
N GLN A 216 -28.64 8.90 -23.78
CA GLN A 216 -29.27 8.21 -24.89
C GLN A 216 -30.69 7.74 -24.56
N ASN A 217 -30.89 7.15 -23.38
CA ASN A 217 -32.21 6.71 -22.92
C ASN A 217 -33.17 7.88 -22.69
N ALA A 218 -32.65 9.05 -22.31
CA ALA A 218 -33.45 10.28 -22.16
C ALA A 218 -33.65 11.03 -23.47
N GLY A 219 -33.05 10.60 -24.60
CA GLY A 219 -33.07 11.29 -25.88
C GLY A 219 -32.32 12.63 -25.87
N GLN A 220 -31.34 12.78 -24.99
CA GLN A 220 -30.51 13.98 -24.82
C GLN A 220 -29.16 13.81 -25.48
N THR A 221 -28.65 14.91 -26.06
CA THR A 221 -27.29 15.01 -26.62
C THR A 221 -26.33 15.74 -25.68
N THR A 222 -26.86 16.32 -24.58
CA THR A 222 -26.09 17.04 -23.60
C THR A 222 -26.23 16.34 -22.24
N VAL A 223 -25.11 16.05 -21.59
CA VAL A 223 -25.03 15.51 -20.26
C VAL A 223 -24.91 16.67 -19.28
N ASP A 224 -25.96 16.94 -18.53
CA ASP A 224 -26.03 17.96 -17.50
C ASP A 224 -25.83 17.36 -16.09
N SER A 225 -25.72 18.21 -15.08
CA SER A 225 -25.53 17.78 -13.70
C SER A 225 -26.69 16.95 -13.16
N ALA A 226 -27.95 17.25 -13.56
CA ALA A 226 -29.11 16.53 -13.10
C ALA A 226 -29.12 15.08 -13.63
N LEU A 227 -28.71 14.89 -14.88
CA LEU A 227 -28.58 13.57 -15.49
C LEU A 227 -27.45 12.76 -14.82
N VAL A 228 -26.31 13.39 -14.52
CA VAL A 228 -25.22 12.75 -13.79
C VAL A 228 -25.66 12.35 -12.37
N GLU A 229 -26.30 13.25 -11.64
CA GLU A 229 -26.83 12.94 -10.31
C GLU A 229 -27.85 11.79 -10.34
N ASN A 230 -28.76 11.75 -11.29
CA ASN A 230 -29.71 10.67 -11.47
C ASN A 230 -29.03 9.35 -11.84
N ALA A 231 -28.08 9.36 -12.76
CA ALA A 231 -27.33 8.18 -13.17
C ALA A 231 -26.44 7.63 -12.02
N LEU A 232 -25.88 8.52 -11.23
CA LEU A 232 -25.04 8.19 -10.09
C LEU A 232 -25.84 7.89 -8.83
N SER A 233 -27.02 8.50 -8.61
CA SER A 233 -27.85 8.28 -7.39
C SER A 233 -28.38 6.84 -7.29
N MET A 234 -28.56 6.15 -8.38
CA MET A 234 -28.80 4.71 -8.39
C MET A 234 -27.59 3.90 -7.88
N ASN A 235 -26.40 4.49 -7.88
CA ASN A 235 -25.14 3.93 -7.36
C ASN A 235 -24.51 4.76 -6.23
N ALA A 236 -25.07 5.92 -5.88
CA ALA A 236 -24.48 6.97 -5.05
C ALA A 236 -24.47 6.70 -3.53
N ARG A 237 -24.91 5.51 -3.08
CA ARG A 237 -24.54 4.98 -1.77
C ARG A 237 -23.16 4.31 -1.77
N ARG A 238 -22.43 4.34 -2.87
CA ARG A 238 -21.06 3.84 -2.93
C ARG A 238 -20.10 5.02 -2.86
N PHE A 239 -19.62 5.23 -1.68
CA PHE A 239 -18.60 6.17 -1.29
C PHE A 239 -17.36 6.12 -2.20
N ASP A 240 -16.79 7.29 -2.45
CA ASP A 240 -15.49 7.51 -3.07
C ASP A 240 -14.39 6.79 -2.28
N LYS A 241 -14.06 5.56 -2.70
CA LYS A 241 -13.02 4.75 -2.07
C LYS A 241 -11.65 5.24 -2.53
N GLY A 242 -11.17 6.35 -1.96
CA GLY A 242 -9.79 6.81 -2.17
C GLY A 242 -9.61 8.25 -2.62
N GLY A 243 -10.65 9.09 -2.68
CA GLY A 243 -10.55 10.51 -2.98
C GLY A 243 -10.08 11.37 -1.82
N ASP A 244 -9.71 12.62 -2.10
CA ASP A 244 -9.28 13.58 -1.08
C ASP A 244 -10.28 13.67 0.07
N ASN A 245 -11.58 13.62 -0.22
CA ASN A 245 -12.64 13.62 0.79
C ASN A 245 -12.60 12.38 1.70
N PHE A 246 -12.25 11.20 1.17
CA PHE A 246 -12.05 9.98 1.96
C PHE A 246 -10.84 10.11 2.89
N TYR A 247 -9.72 10.62 2.37
CA TYR A 247 -8.51 10.86 3.17
C TYR A 247 -8.72 11.96 4.20
N ASP A 248 -9.50 12.98 3.88
CA ASP A 248 -9.89 14.03 4.83
C ASP A 248 -10.75 13.48 5.96
N GLN A 249 -11.73 12.65 5.66
CA GLN A 249 -12.60 12.04 6.67
C GLN A 249 -11.85 11.06 7.58
N ILE A 250 -10.99 10.19 7.02
CA ILE A 250 -10.15 9.30 7.85
C ILE A 250 -9.14 10.09 8.69
N SER A 251 -8.62 11.20 8.16
CA SER A 251 -7.76 12.12 8.90
C SER A 251 -8.53 12.83 10.01
N ALA A 252 -9.78 13.23 9.75
CA ALA A 252 -10.66 13.84 10.76
C ALA A 252 -11.01 12.85 11.87
N LEU A 253 -11.34 11.59 11.52
CA LEU A 253 -11.53 10.52 12.49
C LEU A 253 -10.30 10.34 13.39
N HIS A 254 -9.12 10.21 12.79
CA HIS A 254 -7.86 10.03 13.52
C HIS A 254 -7.56 11.23 14.43
N LYS A 255 -7.71 12.45 13.93
CA LYS A 255 -7.50 13.69 14.70
C LYS A 255 -8.52 13.84 15.82
N SER A 256 -9.77 13.41 15.63
CA SER A 256 -10.81 13.42 16.68
C SER A 256 -10.47 12.46 17.81
N VAL A 257 -10.00 11.26 17.51
CA VAL A 257 -9.48 10.30 18.52
C VAL A 257 -8.28 10.89 19.25
N ARG A 258 -7.31 11.42 18.53
CA ARG A 258 -6.11 12.07 19.09
C ARG A 258 -6.46 13.29 19.96
N GLY A 259 -7.43 14.08 19.53
CA GLY A 259 -7.93 15.25 20.22
C GLY A 259 -8.88 14.96 21.37
N SER A 260 -9.16 13.68 21.68
CA SER A 260 -10.05 13.26 22.76
C SER A 260 -11.50 13.77 22.61
N SER A 261 -12.03 13.75 21.37
CA SER A 261 -13.40 14.13 21.05
C SER A 261 -14.21 12.89 20.63
N PRO A 262 -14.90 12.18 21.57
CA PRO A 262 -15.60 10.94 21.28
C PRO A 262 -16.76 11.13 20.30
N ASP A 263 -17.55 12.18 20.43
CA ASP A 263 -18.69 12.44 19.53
C ASP A 263 -18.22 12.73 18.10
N ALA A 264 -17.17 13.55 17.94
CA ALA A 264 -16.60 13.81 16.62
C ALA A 264 -15.98 12.55 16.00
N ALA A 265 -15.30 11.72 16.79
CA ALA A 265 -14.75 10.45 16.34
C ALA A 265 -15.86 9.48 15.90
N LEU A 266 -16.94 9.38 16.67
CA LEU A 266 -18.11 8.58 16.31
C LEU A 266 -18.80 9.12 15.04
N TYR A 267 -18.96 10.45 14.93
CA TYR A 267 -19.53 11.08 13.73
C TYR A 267 -18.76 10.72 12.47
N TRP A 268 -17.42 10.87 12.48
CA TRP A 268 -16.62 10.58 11.32
C TRP A 268 -16.60 9.10 10.99
N LEU A 269 -16.59 8.19 11.99
CA LEU A 269 -16.71 6.75 11.77
C LEU A 269 -18.02 6.41 11.08
N THR A 270 -19.16 6.86 11.64
CA THR A 270 -20.48 6.56 11.11
C THR A 270 -20.72 7.21 9.75
N ARG A 271 -20.19 8.43 9.53
CA ARG A 271 -20.24 9.10 8.23
C ARG A 271 -19.50 8.33 7.15
N MET A 272 -18.33 7.75 7.48
CA MET A 272 -17.58 6.91 6.55
C MET A 272 -18.28 5.57 6.30
N LEU A 273 -18.87 4.94 7.31
CA LEU A 273 -19.64 3.69 7.16
C LEU A 273 -20.89 3.91 6.30
N ASP A 274 -21.69 4.94 6.57
CA ASP A 274 -22.86 5.32 5.77
C ASP A 274 -22.48 5.62 4.33
N GLY A 275 -21.35 6.27 4.13
CA GLY A 275 -20.77 6.50 2.81
C GLY A 275 -20.22 5.26 2.10
N GLY A 276 -20.24 4.07 2.71
CA GLY A 276 -19.78 2.80 2.12
C GLY A 276 -18.28 2.58 2.14
N ALA A 277 -17.55 3.29 3.03
CA ALA A 277 -16.14 2.97 3.30
C ALA A 277 -16.02 1.51 3.75
N ASP A 278 -14.96 0.82 3.29
CA ASP A 278 -14.70 -0.55 3.70
C ASP A 278 -14.45 -0.64 5.23
N PRO A 279 -15.32 -1.28 6.01
CA PRO A 279 -15.14 -1.38 7.45
C PRO A 279 -13.85 -2.12 7.85
N LYS A 280 -13.32 -3.00 7.00
CA LYS A 280 -12.01 -3.65 7.21
C LYS A 280 -10.86 -2.64 7.09
N TYR A 281 -10.99 -1.66 6.19
CA TYR A 281 -10.05 -0.55 6.14
C TYR A 281 -10.13 0.29 7.40
N LEU A 282 -11.34 0.66 7.84
CA LEU A 282 -11.55 1.43 9.06
C LEU A 282 -11.03 0.69 10.30
N SER A 283 -11.24 -0.62 10.42
CA SER A 283 -10.71 -1.43 11.51
C SER A 283 -9.18 -1.39 11.58
N ARG A 284 -8.48 -1.50 10.43
CA ARG A 284 -7.01 -1.34 10.38
C ARG A 284 -6.56 0.04 10.83
N ARG A 285 -7.31 1.09 10.49
CA ARG A 285 -7.00 2.46 10.94
C ARG A 285 -7.23 2.64 12.43
N ILE A 286 -8.28 2.04 13.01
CA ILE A 286 -8.56 2.04 14.45
C ILE A 286 -7.44 1.34 15.23
N VAL A 287 -7.00 0.17 14.75
CA VAL A 287 -5.84 -0.53 15.34
C VAL A 287 -4.60 0.37 15.28
N ARG A 288 -4.35 1.03 14.14
CA ARG A 288 -3.23 1.97 14.02
C ARG A 288 -3.29 3.12 15.04
N MET A 289 -4.46 3.71 15.27
CA MET A 289 -4.67 4.78 16.26
C MET A 289 -4.32 4.32 17.68
N ALA A 290 -4.68 3.07 18.05
CA ALA A 290 -4.36 2.51 19.34
C ALA A 290 -2.84 2.42 19.58
N TRP A 291 -2.06 2.02 18.57
CA TRP A 291 -0.61 1.91 18.65
C TRP A 291 0.11 3.26 18.58
N GLU A 292 -0.40 4.19 17.78
CA GLU A 292 0.24 5.47 17.50
C GLU A 292 -0.06 6.54 18.56
N ASP A 293 -1.32 6.67 18.99
CA ASP A 293 -1.78 7.80 19.80
C ASP A 293 -2.04 7.44 21.28
N ILE A 294 -2.26 6.16 21.60
CA ILE A 294 -2.47 5.69 22.97
C ILE A 294 -1.22 4.97 23.49
N GLY A 295 -0.69 4.04 22.72
CA GLY A 295 0.55 3.34 23.02
C GLY A 295 0.54 2.71 24.42
N LEU A 296 1.64 2.87 25.13
CA LEU A 296 1.84 2.31 26.49
C LEU A 296 1.16 3.14 27.60
N ALA A 297 0.52 4.27 27.29
CA ALA A 297 -0.29 4.98 28.27
C ALA A 297 -1.51 4.16 28.71
N ASP A 298 -2.12 3.40 27.78
CA ASP A 298 -3.13 2.38 28.09
C ASP A 298 -3.04 1.19 27.12
N PRO A 299 -2.31 0.12 27.47
CA PRO A 299 -2.14 -1.06 26.61
C PRO A 299 -3.44 -1.79 26.26
N ARG A 300 -4.53 -1.60 27.04
CA ARG A 300 -5.84 -2.18 26.72
C ARG A 300 -6.42 -1.62 25.42
N ALA A 301 -6.03 -0.42 25.04
CA ALA A 301 -6.48 0.21 23.79
C ALA A 301 -6.13 -0.67 22.57
N MET A 302 -4.93 -1.25 22.56
CA MET A 302 -4.49 -2.14 21.49
C MET A 302 -5.32 -3.44 21.45
N GLN A 303 -5.63 -4.02 22.64
CA GLN A 303 -6.46 -5.21 22.74
C GLN A 303 -7.88 -4.92 22.26
N ILE A 304 -8.51 -3.86 22.74
CA ILE A 304 -9.88 -3.47 22.37
C ILE A 304 -9.97 -3.22 20.84
N ALA A 305 -9.00 -2.53 20.25
CA ALA A 305 -8.99 -2.27 18.82
C ALA A 305 -8.86 -3.57 17.99
N ASN A 306 -8.02 -4.51 18.40
CA ASN A 306 -7.89 -5.80 17.74
C ASN A 306 -9.14 -6.67 17.94
N ASP A 307 -9.71 -6.72 19.13
CA ASP A 307 -10.94 -7.47 19.42
C ASP A 307 -12.12 -6.93 18.60
N ALA A 308 -12.21 -5.61 18.45
CA ALA A 308 -13.23 -4.98 17.60
C ALA A 308 -13.06 -5.34 16.12
N ALA A 309 -11.83 -5.34 15.61
CA ALA A 309 -11.53 -5.75 14.24
C ALA A 309 -11.93 -7.22 14.00
N LEU A 310 -11.55 -8.13 14.91
CA LEU A 310 -11.93 -9.55 14.85
C LEU A 310 -13.43 -9.77 14.99
N THR A 311 -14.09 -8.99 15.83
CA THR A 311 -15.56 -9.04 16.00
C THR A 311 -16.26 -8.64 14.72
N TYR A 312 -15.78 -7.56 14.08
CA TYR A 312 -16.30 -7.15 12.78
C TYR A 312 -16.10 -8.25 11.71
N GLU A 313 -14.93 -8.91 11.68
CA GLU A 313 -14.68 -10.01 10.72
C GLU A 313 -15.63 -11.19 10.90
N ARG A 314 -16.10 -11.45 12.13
CA ARG A 314 -17.02 -12.55 12.44
C ARG A 314 -18.47 -12.21 12.19
N LEU A 315 -18.90 -11.01 12.53
CA LEU A 315 -20.30 -10.59 12.48
C LEU A 315 -20.68 -9.89 11.18
N GLY A 316 -19.74 -9.16 10.57
CA GLY A 316 -20.01 -8.32 9.38
C GLY A 316 -20.86 -7.10 9.72
N SER A 317 -21.35 -6.43 8.66
CA SER A 317 -22.28 -5.31 8.79
C SER A 317 -23.74 -5.80 8.83
N PRO A 318 -24.63 -5.16 9.61
CA PRO A 318 -24.36 -4.00 10.47
C PRO A 318 -23.87 -4.33 11.89
N GLU A 319 -23.97 -5.59 12.35
CA GLU A 319 -23.78 -5.95 13.76
C GLU A 319 -22.34 -5.70 14.24
N GLY A 320 -21.35 -6.00 13.40
CA GLY A 320 -19.93 -5.82 13.73
C GLY A 320 -19.49 -4.37 13.79
N GLU A 321 -20.24 -3.44 13.21
CA GLU A 321 -19.94 -2.00 13.22
C GLU A 321 -20.01 -1.40 14.63
N LEU A 322 -20.86 -1.95 15.49
CA LEU A 322 -20.96 -1.53 16.88
C LEU A 322 -19.64 -1.76 17.64
N ALA A 323 -18.94 -2.85 17.36
CA ALA A 323 -17.63 -3.12 17.97
C ALA A 323 -16.60 -2.05 17.57
N LEU A 324 -16.58 -1.66 16.30
CA LEU A 324 -15.72 -0.58 15.81
C LEU A 324 -16.05 0.77 16.47
N ALA A 325 -17.37 1.06 16.63
CA ALA A 325 -17.84 2.27 17.30
C ALA A 325 -17.37 2.33 18.77
N GLN A 326 -17.53 1.23 19.51
CA GLN A 326 -17.06 1.15 20.89
C GLN A 326 -15.53 1.30 21.01
N ALA A 327 -14.78 0.69 20.10
CA ALA A 327 -13.33 0.87 20.06
C ALA A 327 -12.95 2.35 19.85
N VAL A 328 -13.57 3.03 18.89
CA VAL A 328 -13.33 4.45 18.62
C VAL A 328 -13.64 5.32 19.82
N LEU A 329 -14.78 5.09 20.50
CA LEU A 329 -15.16 5.81 21.73
C LEU A 329 -14.12 5.59 22.84
N TYR A 330 -13.70 4.34 23.05
CA TYR A 330 -12.67 4.02 24.03
C TYR A 330 -11.35 4.73 23.72
N LEU A 331 -10.87 4.64 22.47
CA LEU A 331 -9.64 5.29 22.04
C LEU A 331 -9.71 6.82 22.19
N ALA A 332 -10.88 7.41 21.94
CA ALA A 332 -11.06 8.85 22.09
C ALA A 332 -10.90 9.33 23.54
N VAL A 333 -11.30 8.53 24.54
CA VAL A 333 -11.19 8.90 25.97
C VAL A 333 -9.96 8.35 26.68
N ALA A 334 -9.24 7.40 26.09
CA ALA A 334 -8.02 6.82 26.65
C ALA A 334 -6.90 7.87 26.80
N PRO A 335 -6.01 7.73 27.79
CA PRO A 335 -4.84 8.61 27.92
C PRO A 335 -3.94 8.51 26.70
N LYS A 336 -3.48 9.65 26.18
CA LYS A 336 -2.73 9.74 24.93
C LYS A 336 -1.23 9.67 25.15
N SER A 337 -0.54 8.83 24.35
CA SER A 337 0.91 8.84 24.23
C SER A 337 1.35 8.35 22.87
N ASN A 338 2.25 9.08 22.24
CA ASN A 338 2.96 8.69 21.04
C ASN A 338 4.44 8.38 21.32
N ALA A 339 4.82 8.22 22.60
CA ALA A 339 6.23 8.04 23.00
C ALA A 339 6.88 6.83 22.33
N GLY A 340 6.17 5.69 22.27
CA GLY A 340 6.64 4.50 21.58
C GLY A 340 6.80 4.70 20.07
N TYR A 341 5.84 5.37 19.44
CA TYR A 341 5.91 5.70 18.00
C TYR A 341 7.11 6.62 17.68
N MET A 342 7.33 7.65 18.48
CA MET A 342 8.46 8.56 18.32
C MET A 342 9.79 7.85 18.55
N ALA A 343 9.88 7.01 19.59
CA ALA A 343 11.07 6.21 19.89
C ALA A 343 11.45 5.30 18.72
N TYR A 344 10.48 4.60 18.14
CA TYR A 344 10.68 3.75 16.97
C TYR A 344 11.17 4.54 15.76
N ASN A 345 10.54 5.69 15.46
CA ASN A 345 10.93 6.52 14.32
C ASN A 345 12.35 7.09 14.48
N HIS A 346 12.74 7.52 15.69
CA HIS A 346 14.09 7.96 15.98
C HIS A 346 15.11 6.84 15.82
N ALA A 347 14.81 5.62 16.31
CA ALA A 347 15.66 4.46 16.13
C ALA A 347 15.83 4.10 14.65
N VAL A 348 14.73 4.09 13.87
CA VAL A 348 14.77 3.83 12.41
C VAL A 348 15.63 4.89 11.69
N ALA A 349 15.45 6.17 12.03
CA ALA A 349 16.23 7.25 11.43
C ALA A 349 17.72 7.11 11.75
N TYR A 350 18.05 6.77 12.98
CA TYR A 350 19.43 6.54 13.41
C TYR A 350 20.08 5.38 12.63
N ILE A 351 19.41 4.22 12.58
CA ILE A 351 19.92 3.03 11.88
C ILE A 351 20.14 3.27 10.38
N LYS A 352 19.31 4.11 9.74
CA LYS A 352 19.51 4.47 8.31
C LYS A 352 20.79 5.28 8.05
N SER A 353 21.30 5.99 9.05
CA SER A 353 22.51 6.79 8.98
C SER A 353 23.73 6.12 9.62
N ASP A 354 23.53 5.01 10.34
CA ASP A 354 24.60 4.29 11.03
C ASP A 354 25.19 3.17 10.16
N SER A 355 26.46 2.84 10.38
CA SER A 355 27.08 1.64 9.84
C SER A 355 26.73 0.43 10.67
N SER A 356 26.74 -0.79 10.07
CA SER A 356 26.50 -2.03 10.81
C SER A 356 27.48 -2.17 11.97
N GLN A 357 26.95 -2.12 13.19
CA GLN A 357 27.71 -2.32 14.43
C GLN A 357 27.73 -3.78 14.83
N THR A 358 28.83 -4.21 15.46
CA THR A 358 28.94 -5.58 15.97
C THR A 358 28.24 -5.72 17.31
N VAL A 359 27.60 -6.88 17.54
CA VAL A 359 27.03 -7.22 18.85
C VAL A 359 28.16 -7.38 19.87
N PRO A 360 28.07 -6.74 21.05
CA PRO A 360 29.05 -6.90 22.12
C PRO A 360 29.29 -8.36 22.50
N ILE A 361 30.53 -8.72 22.82
CA ILE A 361 30.93 -10.13 22.96
C ILE A 361 30.18 -10.84 24.12
N HIS A 362 29.86 -10.12 25.19
CA HIS A 362 29.11 -10.64 26.32
C HIS A 362 27.66 -10.98 26.01
N LEU A 363 27.08 -10.34 24.98
CA LEU A 363 25.71 -10.61 24.54
C LEU A 363 25.60 -11.71 23.48
N ARG A 364 26.74 -12.22 22.97
CA ARG A 364 26.75 -13.28 21.96
C ARG A 364 26.52 -14.64 22.56
N ASN A 365 25.64 -15.43 21.98
CA ASN A 365 25.46 -16.84 22.39
C ASN A 365 26.70 -17.66 22.09
N ALA A 366 27.03 -18.64 22.98
CA ALA A 366 28.15 -19.54 22.85
C ALA A 366 27.72 -21.03 22.83
N PRO A 367 26.92 -21.51 21.87
CA PRO A 367 26.41 -22.87 21.85
C PRO A 367 27.51 -23.92 21.57
N THR A 368 28.61 -23.52 20.93
CA THR A 368 29.73 -24.43 20.60
C THR A 368 30.96 -24.17 21.45
N LYS A 369 31.84 -25.20 21.57
CA LYS A 369 33.12 -25.10 22.28
C LYS A 369 33.99 -23.97 21.69
N LEU A 370 34.06 -23.88 20.37
CA LEU A 370 34.82 -22.83 19.66
C LEU A 370 34.32 -21.42 20.03
N MET A 371 32.99 -21.22 20.08
CA MET A 371 32.44 -19.91 20.45
C MET A 371 32.78 -19.53 21.90
N LYS A 372 32.78 -20.50 22.81
CA LYS A 372 33.23 -20.28 24.19
C LYS A 372 34.72 -19.91 24.26
N GLU A 373 35.58 -20.60 23.49
CA GLU A 373 37.00 -20.30 23.37
C GLU A 373 37.25 -18.89 22.77
N LEU A 374 36.39 -18.44 21.86
CA LEU A 374 36.41 -17.09 21.31
C LEU A 374 35.83 -16.02 22.27
N GLY A 375 35.42 -16.41 23.47
CA GLY A 375 34.95 -15.50 24.52
C GLY A 375 33.50 -15.06 24.41
N HIS A 376 32.69 -15.68 23.54
CA HIS A 376 31.26 -15.37 23.41
C HIS A 376 30.55 -15.65 24.74
N GLY A 377 29.69 -14.69 25.15
CA GLY A 377 28.94 -14.75 26.43
C GLY A 377 29.81 -14.59 27.70
N ARG A 378 31.09 -14.29 27.52
CA ARG A 378 31.98 -14.07 28.68
C ARG A 378 31.57 -12.82 29.43
N ALA A 379 31.48 -12.95 30.76
CA ALA A 379 31.08 -11.88 31.68
C ALA A 379 29.60 -11.41 31.51
N TYR A 380 28.76 -12.18 30.81
CA TYR A 380 27.34 -11.90 30.81
C TYR A 380 26.73 -12.07 32.19
N ARG A 381 26.05 -11.04 32.67
CA ARG A 381 25.34 -11.04 33.97
C ARG A 381 23.89 -11.37 33.74
N TYR A 382 23.44 -12.49 34.28
CA TYR A 382 22.04 -12.90 34.13
C TYR A 382 21.16 -12.10 35.09
N ALA A 383 20.33 -11.23 34.55
CA ALA A 383 19.57 -10.25 35.32
C ALA A 383 18.70 -10.87 36.42
N HIS A 384 18.18 -12.09 36.24
CA HIS A 384 17.38 -12.79 37.27
C HIS A 384 18.17 -13.19 38.53
N ASP A 385 19.50 -13.28 38.43
CA ASP A 385 20.37 -13.57 39.54
C ASP A 385 20.84 -12.30 40.29
N GLU A 386 20.53 -11.14 39.76
CA GLU A 386 20.91 -9.84 40.29
C GLU A 386 19.82 -9.25 41.20
N PRO A 387 20.18 -8.38 42.16
CA PRO A 387 19.20 -7.64 42.95
C PRO A 387 18.17 -6.93 42.07
N GLU A 388 16.92 -7.00 42.47
CA GLU A 388 15.77 -6.44 41.71
C GLU A 388 15.61 -7.00 40.28
N ALA A 389 16.24 -8.17 39.98
CA ALA A 389 16.32 -8.74 38.64
C ALA A 389 16.86 -7.74 37.60
N TYR A 390 17.84 -6.92 38.00
CA TYR A 390 18.42 -5.88 37.18
C TYR A 390 19.96 -5.84 37.29
N ALA A 391 20.64 -6.05 36.17
CA ALA A 391 22.11 -6.01 36.11
C ALA A 391 22.60 -4.57 36.00
N ALA A 392 22.59 -3.83 37.12
CA ALA A 392 22.95 -2.42 37.13
C ALA A 392 24.36 -2.16 36.57
N GLY A 393 24.50 -1.15 35.73
CA GLY A 393 25.76 -0.77 35.07
C GLY A 393 26.11 -1.57 33.83
N GLU A 394 25.31 -2.61 33.47
CA GLU A 394 25.49 -3.37 32.21
C GLU A 394 25.13 -2.54 31.01
N SER A 395 25.79 -2.78 29.85
CA SER A 395 25.50 -2.14 28.59
C SER A 395 25.00 -3.19 27.60
N TYR A 396 23.88 -2.89 26.93
CA TYR A 396 23.27 -3.73 25.91
C TYR A 396 23.38 -3.14 24.51
N LEU A 397 24.00 -1.96 24.37
CA LEU A 397 24.27 -1.29 23.11
C LEU A 397 25.64 -1.70 22.55
N PRO A 398 25.88 -1.49 21.25
CA PRO A 398 27.20 -1.66 20.65
C PRO A 398 28.30 -0.93 21.42
N ASP A 399 29.52 -1.49 21.41
CA ASP A 399 30.65 -0.90 22.11
C ASP A 399 30.91 0.55 21.63
N GLY A 400 31.01 1.48 22.58
CA GLY A 400 31.20 2.90 22.32
C GLY A 400 29.93 3.68 22.01
N MET A 401 28.79 3.03 21.81
CA MET A 401 27.49 3.71 21.60
C MET A 401 26.99 4.26 22.94
N ARG A 402 26.66 5.54 22.95
CA ARG A 402 26.02 6.17 24.11
C ARG A 402 24.52 5.84 24.13
N GLU A 403 23.93 5.78 25.34
CA GLU A 403 22.50 5.63 25.52
C GLU A 403 21.73 6.71 24.76
N PRO A 404 20.95 6.37 23.73
CA PRO A 404 20.36 7.38 22.85
C PRO A 404 19.11 8.04 23.43
N GLY A 405 18.49 7.43 24.44
CA GLY A 405 17.32 7.99 25.09
C GLY A 405 16.08 8.14 24.19
N TRP A 406 15.92 7.27 23.21
CA TRP A 406 14.79 7.37 22.26
C TRP A 406 13.43 7.26 22.92
N TYR A 407 13.28 6.35 23.91
CA TYR A 407 12.03 6.19 24.63
C TYR A 407 11.95 7.12 25.84
N VAL A 408 11.07 8.11 25.72
CA VAL A 408 10.78 9.09 26.77
C VAL A 408 9.28 8.94 27.12
N PRO A 409 8.94 8.16 28.17
CA PRO A 409 7.55 7.93 28.55
C PRO A 409 6.88 9.24 29.01
N THR A 410 5.58 9.38 28.70
CA THR A 410 4.77 10.50 29.15
C THR A 410 4.32 10.29 30.61
N PRO A 411 3.91 11.36 31.33
CA PRO A 411 3.37 11.21 32.69
C PRO A 411 1.92 10.68 32.72
N ARG A 412 1.38 10.21 31.59
CA ARG A 412 -0.02 9.83 31.42
C ARG A 412 -0.22 8.33 31.52
N GLY A 413 -1.30 7.89 32.17
CA GLY A 413 -1.70 6.50 32.29
C GLY A 413 -0.59 5.61 32.88
N LEU A 414 -0.37 4.43 32.28
CA LEU A 414 0.67 3.49 32.72
C LEU A 414 2.09 4.04 32.50
N GLU A 415 2.29 4.92 31.54
CA GLU A 415 3.64 5.48 31.27
C GLU A 415 4.18 6.33 32.43
N GLY A 416 3.33 6.90 33.27
CA GLY A 416 3.79 7.54 34.50
C GLY A 416 4.58 6.55 35.40
N LYS A 417 4.03 5.36 35.62
CA LYS A 417 4.70 4.30 36.41
C LYS A 417 5.95 3.77 35.70
N ILE A 418 5.93 3.68 34.37
CA ILE A 418 7.10 3.28 33.58
C ILE A 418 8.21 4.34 33.72
N SER A 419 7.87 5.63 33.72
CA SER A 419 8.82 6.72 33.92
C SER A 419 9.50 6.66 35.28
N GLU A 420 8.73 6.43 36.37
CA GLU A 420 9.26 6.25 37.71
C GLU A 420 10.23 5.05 37.80
N LYS A 421 9.83 3.90 37.22
CA LYS A 421 10.68 2.72 37.16
C LYS A 421 11.98 2.98 36.41
N LEU A 422 11.93 3.59 35.24
CA LEU A 422 13.11 3.92 34.45
C LEU A 422 14.05 4.91 35.18
N ALA A 423 13.51 5.88 35.90
CA ALA A 423 14.30 6.78 36.72
C ALA A 423 15.04 6.03 37.83
N HIS A 424 14.35 5.11 38.52
CA HIS A 424 14.96 4.24 39.53
C HIS A 424 16.10 3.38 38.96
N LEU A 425 15.88 2.68 37.85
CA LEU A 425 16.90 1.84 37.19
C LEU A 425 18.12 2.66 36.75
N ARG A 426 17.92 3.86 36.20
CA ARG A 426 19.01 4.78 35.84
C ARG A 426 19.81 5.24 37.06
N ALA A 427 19.17 5.39 38.21
CA ALA A 427 19.86 5.72 39.45
C ALA A 427 20.74 4.54 39.91
N LEU A 428 20.28 3.29 39.80
CA LEU A 428 21.09 2.08 40.10
C LEU A 428 22.30 2.00 39.13
N ASP A 429 22.13 2.26 37.84
CA ASP A 429 23.24 2.31 36.87
C ASP A 429 24.30 3.35 37.28
N ALA A 430 23.84 4.54 37.65
CA ALA A 430 24.75 5.63 38.08
C ALA A 430 25.55 5.25 39.34
N GLN A 431 24.92 4.55 40.27
CA GLN A 431 25.60 4.04 41.49
C GLN A 431 26.61 2.94 41.15
N ALA A 432 26.25 1.98 40.30
CA ALA A 432 27.12 0.90 39.88
C ALA A 432 28.38 1.44 39.17
N ARG A 433 28.21 2.42 38.27
CA ARG A 433 29.33 3.08 37.52
C ARG A 433 30.26 3.88 38.43
N LYS A 434 29.79 4.43 39.56
CA LYS A 434 30.62 5.12 40.54
C LYS A 434 31.49 4.10 41.30
N LYS A 435 30.92 2.97 41.73
CA LYS A 435 31.65 1.92 42.45
C LYS A 435 32.77 1.25 41.65
N VAL A 436 32.73 1.32 40.33
CA VAL A 436 33.78 0.78 39.43
C VAL A 436 34.93 1.80 39.23
N LYS A 437 34.70 3.09 39.51
CA LYS A 437 35.74 4.14 39.38
C LYS A 437 36.52 4.40 40.65
N ASP A 438 35.99 4.01 41.79
CA ASP A 438 36.66 4.02 43.10
C ASP A 438 37.36 2.67 43.32
#